data_088bd882ba98313e9c2f30db92e5ce1a
#
_entry.id   088bd882ba98313e9c2f30db92e5ce1a
#
_cell.length_a   1.000
_cell.length_b   1.000
_cell.length_c   1.000
_cell.angle_alpha   90.00
_cell.angle_beta   90.00
_cell.angle_gamma   90.00
#
_symmetry.space_group_name_H-M   'P 1'
#
loop_
_entity.id
_entity.type
_entity.pdbx_description
1 polymer ?
#
loop_
_entity_poly.entity_id
_entity_poly.type
_entity_poly.pdbx_seq_one_letter_code
_entity_poly.pdbx_strand_id
1 'polypeptide(L)'
;GNVTEIEMKPAYSPRTEKVLESAVAEAQNSGCEKAGTEHLLLAMLRETDCVGTRLLYTMGVNIQKLYAAVLGAMGYDNESIQEEFQAAKAMQNPGGSPTPALDQYSRDLTQMAAEGKLDPVVGREKEISRLIQILSRRTKNNPCLVGEPGVGKTAIAEGLAQRILAGSVPETIKDKRLVVLDLSGMVAGSKYRGEFEERIRKVVDEVRENQGILLFIDELHTIIGAGGAEGALDASNILKPSLSRGELQIIGATTLEEYRKYIEKDAALERRFQPVTVEEPSEEEAYEILKGLRPYYERHHKVEILDEALEAAVKMSVRYINDRFLPDKAIDLIDEAASKVQLSGYQASSEIEDLSREIQEILQEKERAIKTGYLSLAKECQEKQKEAEARLEQLQVKEEKKNQRKSGKVDEKAVASIVSDWTKIPVQRLTEGETRRLAQLEKELHKRVIGQEEA
;
A
#
# COMPACT_ATOMS: atom_id res chain seq x y z
N GLY A 1 23.04 -35.29 -49.83
CA GLY A 1 22.17 -34.60 -48.91
C GLY A 1 22.07 -33.15 -49.31
N ASN A 2 20.90 -32.75 -49.82
CA ASN A 2 20.63 -31.38 -50.19
C ASN A 2 20.50 -30.52 -48.95
N VAL A 3 21.38 -29.53 -48.81
CA VAL A 3 21.20 -28.42 -47.84
C VAL A 3 20.31 -27.41 -48.54
N THR A 4 19.06 -27.34 -48.14
CA THR A 4 18.15 -26.23 -48.48
C THR A 4 18.56 -25.04 -47.65
N GLU A 5 19.14 -24.02 -48.30
CA GLU A 5 19.29 -22.70 -47.69
C GLU A 5 17.90 -22.12 -47.43
N ILE A 6 17.57 -22.03 -46.16
CA ILE A 6 16.39 -21.27 -45.71
C ILE A 6 16.82 -19.80 -45.69
N GLU A 7 16.43 -19.04 -46.70
CA GLU A 7 16.44 -17.56 -46.64
C GLU A 7 15.50 -17.13 -45.56
N MET A 8 16.01 -16.94 -44.33
CA MET A 8 15.28 -16.23 -43.30
C MET A 8 15.22 -14.75 -43.69
N LYS A 9 14.12 -14.30 -44.27
CA LYS A 9 13.80 -12.87 -44.27
C LYS A 9 13.65 -12.46 -42.81
N PRO A 10 14.33 -11.41 -42.34
CA PRO A 10 14.16 -10.91 -40.98
C PRO A 10 12.71 -10.40 -40.85
N ALA A 11 11.86 -11.23 -40.26
CA ALA A 11 10.53 -10.82 -39.88
C ALA A 11 10.64 -10.02 -38.56
N TYR A 12 10.00 -8.87 -38.52
CA TYR A 12 9.85 -8.10 -37.27
C TYR A 12 9.06 -8.91 -36.27
N SER A 13 9.35 -8.71 -34.98
CA SER A 13 8.50 -9.30 -33.93
C SER A 13 7.10 -8.66 -34.00
N PRO A 14 6.03 -9.35 -33.59
CA PRO A 14 4.67 -8.80 -33.60
C PRO A 14 4.56 -7.46 -32.86
N ARG A 15 5.39 -7.26 -31.83
CA ARG A 15 5.47 -5.97 -31.10
C ARG A 15 6.15 -4.89 -31.90
N THR A 16 7.19 -5.22 -32.67
CA THR A 16 7.87 -4.25 -33.54
C THR A 16 6.94 -3.80 -34.66
N GLU A 17 6.15 -4.71 -35.25
CA GLU A 17 5.13 -4.37 -36.22
C GLU A 17 4.10 -3.40 -35.66
N LYS A 18 3.60 -3.67 -34.44
CA LYS A 18 2.66 -2.79 -33.74
C LYS A 18 3.23 -1.39 -33.48
N VAL A 19 4.50 -1.30 -33.05
CA VAL A 19 5.18 -0.01 -32.85
C VAL A 19 5.31 0.77 -34.19
N LEU A 20 5.64 0.08 -35.29
CA LEU A 20 5.75 0.70 -36.60
C LEU A 20 4.39 1.19 -37.12
N GLU A 21 3.32 0.41 -36.97
CA GLU A 21 1.95 0.80 -37.29
C GLU A 21 1.50 2.02 -36.48
N SER A 22 1.77 2.00 -35.17
CA SER A 22 1.47 3.12 -34.27
C SER A 22 2.24 4.39 -34.65
N ALA A 23 3.51 4.27 -35.07
CA ALA A 23 4.30 5.41 -35.52
C ALA A 23 3.78 6.03 -36.82
N VAL A 24 3.27 5.20 -37.72
CA VAL A 24 2.63 5.69 -38.98
C VAL A 24 1.31 6.40 -38.69
N ALA A 25 0.49 5.84 -37.77
CA ALA A 25 -0.75 6.48 -37.34
C ALA A 25 -0.48 7.83 -36.64
N GLU A 26 0.57 7.93 -35.84
CA GLU A 26 0.99 9.16 -35.17
C GLU A 26 1.41 10.25 -36.17
N ALA A 27 2.19 9.87 -37.20
CA ALA A 27 2.60 10.79 -38.26
C ALA A 27 1.38 11.33 -39.02
N GLN A 28 0.39 10.47 -39.29
CA GLN A 28 -0.85 10.90 -39.95
C GLN A 28 -1.66 11.87 -39.10
N ASN A 29 -1.76 11.61 -37.81
CA ASN A 29 -2.46 12.49 -36.86
C ASN A 29 -1.76 13.86 -36.72
N SER A 30 -0.43 13.87 -36.78
CA SER A 30 0.38 15.10 -36.77
C SER A 30 0.45 15.82 -38.11
N GLY A 31 -0.26 15.34 -39.14
CA GLY A 31 -0.27 15.94 -40.50
C GLY A 31 1.01 15.74 -41.27
N CYS A 32 1.87 14.80 -40.89
CA CYS A 32 3.12 14.49 -41.58
C CYS A 32 2.92 13.41 -42.63
N GLU A 33 3.49 13.59 -43.85
CA GLU A 33 3.41 12.58 -44.91
C GLU A 33 4.20 11.30 -44.64
N LYS A 34 5.19 11.36 -43.72
CA LYS A 34 6.07 10.23 -43.40
C LYS A 34 6.33 10.18 -41.90
N ALA A 35 6.38 8.96 -41.36
CA ALA A 35 6.78 8.74 -39.96
C ALA A 35 8.29 9.03 -39.82
N GLY A 36 8.62 9.99 -38.95
CA GLY A 36 10.00 10.31 -38.57
C GLY A 36 10.44 9.54 -37.30
N THR A 37 11.69 9.81 -36.89
CA THR A 37 12.27 9.20 -35.68
C THR A 37 11.53 9.60 -34.41
N GLU A 38 10.99 10.80 -34.35
CA GLU A 38 10.15 11.34 -33.28
C GLU A 38 8.86 10.51 -33.10
N HIS A 39 8.19 10.19 -34.20
CA HIS A 39 6.97 9.37 -34.18
C HIS A 39 7.27 7.93 -33.75
N LEU A 40 8.41 7.37 -34.21
CA LEU A 40 8.87 6.05 -33.72
C LEU A 40 9.18 6.04 -32.23
N LEU A 41 9.82 7.09 -31.73
CA LEU A 41 10.14 7.20 -30.32
C LEU A 41 8.86 7.35 -29.46
N LEU A 42 7.91 8.18 -29.90
CA LEU A 42 6.61 8.31 -29.23
C LEU A 42 5.85 6.98 -29.20
N ALA A 43 5.76 6.26 -30.32
CA ALA A 43 5.13 4.97 -30.41
C ALA A 43 5.80 3.92 -29.50
N MET A 44 7.15 3.93 -29.42
CA MET A 44 7.90 3.06 -28.53
C MET A 44 7.65 3.40 -27.05
N LEU A 45 7.59 4.68 -26.67
CA LEU A 45 7.34 5.13 -25.30
C LEU A 45 5.91 4.85 -24.84
N ARG A 46 4.95 4.80 -25.76
CA ARG A 46 3.55 4.39 -25.48
C ARG A 46 3.42 2.89 -25.20
N GLU A 47 4.27 2.04 -25.78
CA GLU A 47 4.25 0.60 -25.55
C GLU A 47 5.09 0.26 -24.31
N THR A 48 4.43 0.17 -23.14
CA THR A 48 5.08 -0.06 -21.83
C THR A 48 5.84 -1.38 -21.74
N ASP A 49 5.42 -2.39 -22.49
CA ASP A 49 6.06 -3.71 -22.56
C ASP A 49 7.20 -3.80 -23.58
N CYS A 50 7.51 -2.73 -24.27
CA CYS A 50 8.63 -2.66 -25.20
C CYS A 50 9.97 -2.75 -24.47
N VAL A 51 10.87 -3.58 -24.98
CA VAL A 51 12.24 -3.75 -24.42
C VAL A 51 12.98 -2.41 -24.36
N GLY A 52 12.80 -1.55 -25.37
CA GLY A 52 13.41 -0.21 -25.39
C GLY A 52 12.92 0.68 -24.24
N THR A 53 11.63 0.70 -23.97
CA THR A 53 11.04 1.46 -22.86
C THR A 53 11.51 0.95 -21.50
N ARG A 54 11.62 -0.38 -21.35
CA ARG A 54 12.16 -1.01 -20.14
C ARG A 54 13.64 -0.67 -19.93
N LEU A 55 14.45 -0.66 -21.00
CA LEU A 55 15.85 -0.24 -20.90
C LEU A 55 15.99 1.21 -20.47
N LEU A 56 15.20 2.12 -21.05
CA LEU A 56 15.19 3.54 -20.65
C LEU A 56 14.82 3.69 -19.16
N TYR A 57 13.83 2.92 -18.70
CA TYR A 57 13.44 2.92 -17.29
C TYR A 57 14.56 2.40 -16.37
N THR A 58 15.25 1.31 -16.73
CA THR A 58 16.39 0.79 -15.96
C THR A 58 17.59 1.72 -15.94
N MET A 59 17.73 2.58 -16.96
CA MET A 59 18.73 3.64 -17.02
C MET A 59 18.35 4.88 -16.20
N GLY A 60 17.24 4.86 -15.48
CA GLY A 60 16.77 5.97 -14.65
C GLY A 60 16.14 7.12 -15.45
N VAL A 61 15.80 6.92 -16.73
CA VAL A 61 15.13 7.91 -17.55
C VAL A 61 13.65 7.99 -17.15
N ASN A 62 13.19 9.18 -16.81
CA ASN A 62 11.77 9.41 -16.57
C ASN A 62 11.03 9.45 -17.93
N ILE A 63 10.30 8.37 -18.23
CA ILE A 63 9.59 8.17 -19.49
C ILE A 63 8.59 9.28 -19.77
N GLN A 64 7.90 9.78 -18.73
CA GLN A 64 6.93 10.86 -18.87
C GLN A 64 7.58 12.18 -19.27
N LYS A 65 8.72 12.53 -18.64
CA LYS A 65 9.47 13.73 -19.01
C LYS A 65 10.06 13.63 -20.41
N LEU A 66 10.52 12.44 -20.80
CA LEU A 66 11.03 12.21 -22.15
C LEU A 66 9.93 12.35 -23.19
N TYR A 67 8.75 11.78 -22.94
CA TYR A 67 7.58 11.88 -23.82
C TYR A 67 7.15 13.33 -24.01
N ALA A 68 7.00 14.10 -22.93
CA ALA A 68 6.68 15.52 -22.98
C ALA A 68 7.75 16.34 -23.73
N ALA A 69 9.03 16.02 -23.56
CA ALA A 69 10.13 16.68 -24.26
C ALA A 69 10.10 16.42 -25.77
N VAL A 70 9.73 15.20 -26.20
CA VAL A 70 9.59 14.87 -27.63
C VAL A 70 8.42 15.62 -28.26
N LEU A 71 7.25 15.67 -27.58
CA LEU A 71 6.09 16.44 -28.03
C LEU A 71 6.40 17.94 -28.12
N GLY A 72 7.08 18.48 -27.09
CA GLY A 72 7.54 19.87 -27.13
C GLY A 72 8.50 20.18 -28.29
N ALA A 73 9.41 19.23 -28.63
CA ALA A 73 10.29 19.34 -29.77
C ALA A 73 9.54 19.29 -31.16
N MET A 74 8.38 18.61 -31.18
CA MET A 74 7.48 18.58 -32.34
C MET A 74 6.59 19.83 -32.49
N GLY A 75 6.65 20.74 -31.49
CA GLY A 75 5.93 22.02 -31.56
C GLY A 75 4.57 22.02 -30.86
N TYR A 76 4.25 21.02 -30.07
CA TYR A 76 3.04 21.00 -29.24
C TYR A 76 3.20 21.95 -28.06
N ASP A 77 2.16 22.71 -27.73
CA ASP A 77 2.12 23.55 -26.51
C ASP A 77 1.83 22.73 -25.24
N ASN A 78 2.03 23.34 -24.08
CA ASN A 78 1.88 22.63 -22.79
C ASN A 78 0.43 22.16 -22.53
N GLU A 79 -0.58 22.82 -23.07
CA GLU A 79 -1.98 22.40 -22.92
C GLU A 79 -2.25 21.18 -23.81
N SER A 80 -1.85 21.21 -25.07
CA SER A 80 -1.95 20.07 -26.00
C SER A 80 -1.14 18.86 -25.52
N ILE A 81 0.04 19.06 -24.90
CA ILE A 81 0.84 17.99 -24.28
C ILE A 81 0.07 17.32 -23.14
N GLN A 82 -0.63 18.09 -22.32
CA GLN A 82 -1.44 17.52 -21.21
C GLN A 82 -2.67 16.77 -21.73
N GLU A 83 -3.37 17.30 -22.74
CA GLU A 83 -4.51 16.65 -23.38
C GLU A 83 -4.09 15.33 -24.05
N GLU A 84 -2.98 15.32 -24.76
CA GLU A 84 -2.48 14.13 -25.42
C GLU A 84 -1.93 13.08 -24.43
N PHE A 85 -1.39 13.54 -23.30
CA PHE A 85 -1.00 12.65 -22.21
C PHE A 85 -2.23 11.96 -21.57
N GLN A 86 -3.34 12.68 -21.43
CA GLN A 86 -4.61 12.10 -20.96
C GLN A 86 -5.21 11.17 -22.02
N ALA A 87 -5.17 11.54 -23.28
CA ALA A 87 -5.64 10.72 -24.40
C ALA A 87 -4.79 9.45 -24.59
N ALA A 88 -3.47 9.54 -24.46
CA ALA A 88 -2.57 8.39 -24.53
C ALA A 88 -2.78 7.41 -23.35
N LYS A 89 -3.09 7.94 -22.17
CA LYS A 89 -3.46 7.14 -21.00
C LYS A 89 -4.81 6.42 -21.19
N ALA A 90 -5.74 7.05 -21.89
CA ALA A 90 -7.03 6.45 -22.26
C ALA A 90 -6.89 5.38 -23.36
N MET A 91 -5.94 5.54 -24.32
CA MET A 91 -5.67 4.55 -25.38
C MET A 91 -4.88 3.32 -24.91
N GLN A 92 -4.16 3.38 -23.79
CA GLN A 92 -3.46 2.22 -23.22
C GLN A 92 -4.42 1.17 -22.62
N ASN A 93 -5.71 1.50 -22.47
CA ASN A 93 -6.78 0.57 -22.15
C ASN A 93 -7.79 0.56 -23.31
N PRO A 94 -7.74 -0.41 -24.25
CA PRO A 94 -8.78 -0.58 -25.26
C PRO A 94 -10.15 -1.02 -24.70
N GLY A 95 -10.25 -1.15 -23.38
CA GLY A 95 -11.46 -1.15 -22.59
C GLY A 95 -11.33 -0.08 -21.53
N GLY A 96 -11.29 1.20 -21.95
CA GLY A 96 -11.15 2.33 -21.02
C GLY A 96 -12.04 2.11 -19.80
N SER A 97 -11.45 2.18 -18.62
CA SER A 97 -12.23 2.06 -17.38
C SER A 97 -13.43 3.01 -17.50
N PRO A 98 -14.65 2.55 -17.28
CA PRO A 98 -15.82 3.41 -17.28
C PRO A 98 -15.75 4.49 -16.19
N THR A 99 -14.70 4.47 -15.37
CA THR A 99 -14.51 5.32 -14.19
C THR A 99 -13.08 5.86 -14.06
N PRO A 100 -12.57 6.66 -15.02
CA PRO A 100 -11.18 7.13 -15.01
C PRO A 100 -10.87 8.09 -13.84
N ALA A 101 -11.80 8.96 -13.45
CA ALA A 101 -11.59 9.87 -12.33
C ALA A 101 -11.62 9.13 -10.99
N LEU A 102 -12.51 8.14 -10.84
CA LEU A 102 -12.53 7.27 -9.67
C LEU A 102 -11.24 6.47 -9.54
N ASP A 103 -10.79 5.82 -10.61
CA ASP A 103 -9.58 4.99 -10.59
C ASP A 103 -8.31 5.79 -10.29
N GLN A 104 -8.30 7.08 -10.60
CA GLN A 104 -7.19 7.97 -10.27
C GLN A 104 -7.06 8.25 -8.77
N TYR A 105 -8.19 8.32 -8.05
CA TYR A 105 -8.26 8.71 -6.64
C TYR A 105 -8.80 7.59 -5.75
N SER A 106 -8.61 6.34 -6.15
CA SER A 106 -9.15 5.22 -5.38
C SER A 106 -8.30 3.96 -5.47
N ARG A 107 -8.56 3.03 -4.55
CA ARG A 107 -7.99 1.69 -4.53
C ARG A 107 -9.12 0.67 -4.65
N ASP A 108 -9.06 -0.20 -5.64
CA ASP A 108 -10.05 -1.26 -5.84
C ASP A 108 -9.73 -2.48 -4.97
N LEU A 109 -10.49 -2.66 -3.87
CA LEU A 109 -10.31 -3.79 -2.96
C LEU A 109 -10.70 -5.13 -3.61
N THR A 110 -11.69 -5.14 -4.48
CA THR A 110 -12.10 -6.36 -5.20
C THR A 110 -11.01 -6.84 -6.16
N GLN A 111 -10.35 -5.92 -6.85
CA GLN A 111 -9.19 -6.23 -7.67
C GLN A 111 -7.99 -6.69 -6.81
N MET A 112 -7.70 -6.01 -5.73
CA MET A 112 -6.61 -6.40 -4.80
C MET A 112 -6.86 -7.78 -4.19
N ALA A 113 -8.12 -8.11 -3.87
CA ALA A 113 -8.49 -9.45 -3.43
C ALA A 113 -8.21 -10.50 -4.50
N ALA A 114 -8.56 -10.23 -5.77
CA ALA A 114 -8.30 -11.13 -6.90
C ALA A 114 -6.79 -11.32 -7.15
N GLU A 115 -6.00 -10.31 -6.91
CA GLU A 115 -4.54 -10.37 -7.01
C GLU A 115 -3.85 -11.00 -5.78
N GLY A 116 -4.62 -11.36 -4.74
CA GLY A 116 -4.10 -11.93 -3.49
C GLY A 116 -3.25 -10.97 -2.67
N LYS A 117 -3.50 -9.66 -2.81
CA LYS A 117 -2.75 -8.59 -2.13
C LYS A 117 -3.37 -8.15 -0.79
N LEU A 118 -4.55 -8.67 -0.45
CA LEU A 118 -5.21 -8.38 0.82
C LEU A 118 -4.82 -9.40 1.87
N ASP A 119 -4.64 -8.94 3.08
CA ASP A 119 -4.44 -9.80 4.24
C ASP A 119 -5.73 -10.55 4.62
N PRO A 120 -5.64 -11.73 5.24
CA PRO A 120 -6.82 -12.46 5.68
C PRO A 120 -7.51 -11.73 6.82
N VAL A 121 -8.82 -11.62 6.74
CA VAL A 121 -9.64 -11.01 7.79
C VAL A 121 -10.15 -12.09 8.73
N VAL A 122 -9.80 -11.98 9.99
CA VAL A 122 -10.12 -12.95 11.05
C VAL A 122 -11.04 -12.30 12.08
N GLY A 123 -12.04 -13.04 12.55
CA GLY A 123 -12.87 -12.64 13.70
C GLY A 123 -13.92 -11.55 13.45
N ARG A 124 -14.18 -11.17 12.18
CA ARG A 124 -15.12 -10.08 11.81
C ARG A 124 -16.35 -10.55 11.02
N GLU A 125 -16.70 -11.83 11.12
CA GLU A 125 -17.79 -12.44 10.37
C GLU A 125 -19.15 -11.80 10.67
N LYS A 126 -19.39 -11.38 11.91
CA LYS A 126 -20.65 -10.75 12.36
C LYS A 126 -20.84 -9.38 11.70
N GLU A 127 -19.78 -8.56 11.74
CA GLU A 127 -19.79 -7.22 11.19
C GLU A 127 -19.90 -7.25 9.66
N ILE A 128 -19.16 -8.14 8.97
CA ILE A 128 -19.24 -8.33 7.52
C ILE A 128 -20.66 -8.81 7.13
N SER A 129 -21.23 -9.77 7.86
CA SER A 129 -22.58 -10.25 7.60
C SER A 129 -23.62 -9.14 7.80
N ARG A 130 -23.42 -8.28 8.80
CA ARG A 130 -24.27 -7.12 9.04
C ARG A 130 -24.15 -6.08 7.92
N LEU A 131 -22.93 -5.82 7.42
CA LEU A 131 -22.70 -4.98 6.24
C LEU A 131 -23.48 -5.48 5.04
N ILE A 132 -23.35 -6.77 4.71
CA ILE A 132 -24.05 -7.43 3.60
C ILE A 132 -25.57 -7.26 3.75
N GLN A 133 -26.08 -7.50 4.95
CA GLN A 133 -27.50 -7.33 5.24
C GLN A 133 -27.99 -5.90 4.99
N ILE A 134 -27.22 -4.89 5.41
CA ILE A 134 -27.58 -3.47 5.23
C ILE A 134 -27.50 -3.09 3.76
N LEU A 135 -26.43 -3.45 3.05
CA LEU A 135 -26.25 -3.20 1.62
C LEU A 135 -27.37 -3.79 0.76
N SER A 136 -27.98 -4.89 1.20
CA SER A 136 -29.10 -5.56 0.51
C SER A 136 -30.46 -4.94 0.81
N ARG A 137 -30.56 -3.91 1.66
CA ARG A 137 -31.85 -3.24 1.99
C ARG A 137 -32.27 -2.30 0.87
N ARG A 138 -33.58 -2.09 0.77
CA ARG A 138 -34.17 -1.12 -0.18
C ARG A 138 -33.92 0.34 0.24
N THR A 139 -33.90 0.60 1.54
CA THR A 139 -33.70 1.93 2.14
C THR A 139 -32.72 1.81 3.30
N LYS A 140 -32.04 2.88 3.68
CA LYS A 140 -30.95 2.89 4.68
C LYS A 140 -29.92 1.80 4.36
N ASN A 141 -29.53 1.76 3.08
CA ASN A 141 -28.63 0.75 2.52
C ASN A 141 -27.14 1.18 2.50
N ASN A 142 -26.81 2.25 3.20
CA ASN A 142 -25.44 2.71 3.39
C ASN A 142 -25.00 2.39 4.83
N PRO A 143 -24.21 1.32 5.05
CA PRO A 143 -23.65 1.04 6.37
C PRO A 143 -22.58 2.07 6.72
N CYS A 144 -22.50 2.41 8.00
CA CYS A 144 -21.41 3.19 8.57
C CYS A 144 -20.77 2.42 9.71
N LEU A 145 -19.53 2.01 9.52
CA LEU A 145 -18.70 1.36 10.55
C LEU A 145 -18.32 2.39 11.60
N VAL A 146 -18.77 2.19 12.82
CA VAL A 146 -18.59 3.13 13.93
C VAL A 146 -17.78 2.45 15.02
N GLY A 147 -16.60 2.98 15.33
CA GLY A 147 -15.71 2.42 16.34
C GLY A 147 -14.45 3.26 16.49
N GLU A 148 -13.68 2.97 17.52
CA GLU A 148 -12.44 3.67 17.83
C GLU A 148 -11.38 3.46 16.72
N PRO A 149 -10.38 4.35 16.62
CA PRO A 149 -9.26 4.17 15.70
C PRO A 149 -8.52 2.85 16.01
N GLY A 150 -8.09 2.12 14.98
CA GLY A 150 -7.30 0.90 15.16
C GLY A 150 -8.10 -0.38 15.50
N VAL A 151 -9.46 -0.32 15.61
CA VAL A 151 -10.27 -1.54 15.86
C VAL A 151 -10.47 -2.42 14.62
N GLY A 152 -9.95 -2.03 13.46
CA GLY A 152 -10.01 -2.82 12.21
C GLY A 152 -11.23 -2.53 11.32
N LYS A 153 -11.73 -1.29 11.27
CA LYS A 153 -12.85 -0.91 10.39
C LYS A 153 -12.55 -1.16 8.91
N THR A 154 -11.35 -0.81 8.47
CA THR A 154 -10.89 -1.00 7.07
C THR A 154 -10.76 -2.49 6.73
N ALA A 155 -10.28 -3.32 7.66
CA ALA A 155 -10.21 -4.77 7.48
C ALA A 155 -11.59 -5.41 7.22
N ILE A 156 -12.67 -4.88 7.81
CA ILE A 156 -14.04 -5.35 7.54
C ILE A 156 -14.43 -5.10 6.08
N ALA A 157 -14.03 -3.97 5.49
CA ALA A 157 -14.25 -3.69 4.07
C ALA A 157 -13.42 -4.64 3.18
N GLU A 158 -12.17 -4.92 3.56
CA GLU A 158 -11.33 -5.89 2.86
C GLU A 158 -11.93 -7.31 2.92
N GLY A 159 -12.45 -7.71 4.08
CA GLY A 159 -13.17 -8.98 4.22
C GLY A 159 -14.45 -9.06 3.39
N LEU A 160 -15.16 -7.94 3.22
CA LEU A 160 -16.30 -7.87 2.29
C LEU A 160 -15.84 -8.06 0.84
N ALA A 161 -14.73 -7.44 0.42
CA ALA A 161 -14.17 -7.61 -0.92
C ALA A 161 -13.79 -9.07 -1.19
N GLN A 162 -13.17 -9.75 -0.22
CA GLN A 162 -12.84 -11.18 -0.30
C GLN A 162 -14.11 -12.06 -0.45
N ARG A 163 -15.20 -11.74 0.28
CA ARG A 163 -16.47 -12.46 0.15
C ARG A 163 -17.18 -12.20 -1.17
N ILE A 164 -17.10 -10.98 -1.72
CA ILE A 164 -17.61 -10.67 -3.06
C ILE A 164 -16.87 -11.52 -4.09
N LEU A 165 -15.54 -11.57 -4.05
CA LEU A 165 -14.75 -12.40 -4.95
C LEU A 165 -15.06 -13.88 -4.83
N ALA A 166 -15.22 -14.39 -3.60
CA ALA A 166 -15.59 -15.79 -3.34
C ALA A 166 -17.04 -16.13 -3.74
N GLY A 167 -17.85 -15.15 -4.16
CA GLY A 167 -19.26 -15.32 -4.47
C GLY A 167 -20.14 -15.65 -3.25
N SER A 168 -19.62 -15.45 -2.03
CA SER A 168 -20.31 -15.74 -0.77
C SER A 168 -21.18 -14.57 -0.29
N VAL A 169 -21.86 -13.91 -1.23
CA VAL A 169 -22.71 -12.74 -1.03
C VAL A 169 -24.00 -12.85 -1.87
N PRO A 170 -25.10 -12.16 -1.49
CA PRO A 170 -26.31 -12.11 -2.31
C PRO A 170 -26.08 -11.54 -3.71
N GLU A 171 -26.92 -11.93 -4.67
CA GLU A 171 -26.89 -11.45 -6.06
C GLU A 171 -26.86 -9.92 -6.19
N THR A 172 -27.45 -9.21 -5.25
CA THR A 172 -27.50 -7.73 -5.24
C THR A 172 -26.14 -7.05 -5.12
N ILE A 173 -25.12 -7.76 -4.62
CA ILE A 173 -23.76 -7.23 -4.38
C ILE A 173 -22.65 -8.09 -4.99
N LYS A 174 -22.99 -9.23 -5.61
CA LYS A 174 -22.04 -10.22 -6.12
C LYS A 174 -21.09 -9.69 -7.19
N ASP A 175 -21.61 -8.85 -8.09
CA ASP A 175 -20.83 -8.31 -9.21
C ASP A 175 -20.37 -6.87 -8.98
N LYS A 176 -20.41 -6.40 -7.71
CA LYS A 176 -20.01 -5.05 -7.39
C LYS A 176 -18.52 -4.93 -7.14
N ARG A 177 -17.94 -3.81 -7.61
CA ARG A 177 -16.60 -3.37 -7.27
C ARG A 177 -16.63 -2.61 -5.95
N LEU A 178 -15.82 -3.02 -4.99
CA LEU A 178 -15.63 -2.27 -3.74
C LEU A 178 -14.35 -1.43 -3.83
N VAL A 179 -14.52 -0.12 -3.78
CA VAL A 179 -13.47 0.84 -4.07
C VAL A 179 -13.29 1.79 -2.89
N VAL A 180 -12.06 1.91 -2.38
CA VAL A 180 -11.69 2.86 -1.30
C VAL A 180 -11.34 4.19 -1.90
N LEU A 181 -12.03 5.25 -1.52
CA LEU A 181 -11.75 6.60 -1.97
C LEU A 181 -10.57 7.21 -1.19
N ASP A 182 -9.54 7.65 -1.89
CA ASP A 182 -8.40 8.37 -1.31
C ASP A 182 -8.68 9.88 -1.26
N LEU A 183 -9.21 10.33 -0.15
CA LEU A 183 -9.51 11.75 0.09
C LEU A 183 -8.24 12.60 0.15
N SER A 184 -7.18 12.07 0.73
CA SER A 184 -5.91 12.76 0.86
C SER A 184 -5.29 13.02 -0.51
N GLY A 185 -5.33 12.03 -1.41
CA GLY A 185 -4.90 12.16 -2.80
C GLY A 185 -5.74 13.16 -3.60
N MET A 186 -7.05 13.25 -3.31
CA MET A 186 -7.93 14.22 -3.96
C MET A 186 -7.67 15.68 -3.53
N VAL A 187 -7.22 15.89 -2.30
CA VAL A 187 -6.83 17.19 -1.76
C VAL A 187 -5.44 17.60 -2.21
N ALA A 188 -4.53 16.62 -2.29
CA ALA A 188 -3.16 16.85 -2.69
C ALA A 188 -3.09 17.48 -4.10
N GLY A 189 -2.38 18.61 -4.21
CA GLY A 189 -2.23 19.34 -5.46
C GLY A 189 -3.42 20.22 -5.86
N SER A 190 -4.52 20.29 -5.08
CA SER A 190 -5.55 21.31 -5.26
C SER A 190 -5.09 22.60 -4.61
N LYS A 191 -4.93 23.66 -5.42
CA LYS A 191 -4.60 25.00 -4.92
C LYS A 191 -5.82 25.75 -4.39
N TYR A 192 -7.01 25.37 -4.85
CA TYR A 192 -8.27 26.03 -4.53
C TYR A 192 -9.34 25.00 -4.15
N ARG A 193 -10.24 25.39 -3.24
CA ARG A 193 -11.39 24.59 -2.79
C ARG A 193 -12.24 24.07 -3.97
N GLY A 194 -12.43 24.87 -5.01
CA GLY A 194 -13.23 24.50 -6.19
C GLY A 194 -12.66 23.30 -6.97
N GLU A 195 -11.35 23.13 -7.00
CA GLU A 195 -10.73 21.97 -7.69
C GLU A 195 -11.05 20.65 -6.99
N PHE A 196 -11.06 20.64 -5.65
CA PHE A 196 -11.46 19.47 -4.87
C PHE A 196 -12.94 19.13 -5.06
N GLU A 197 -13.82 20.16 -5.01
CA GLU A 197 -15.25 19.99 -5.26
C GLU A 197 -15.52 19.43 -6.68
N GLU A 198 -14.78 19.88 -7.67
CA GLU A 198 -14.88 19.39 -9.06
C GLU A 198 -14.42 17.93 -9.18
N ARG A 199 -13.30 17.54 -8.54
CA ARG A 199 -12.82 16.15 -8.52
C ARG A 199 -13.83 15.21 -7.88
N ILE A 200 -14.38 15.56 -6.72
CA ILE A 200 -15.44 14.77 -6.07
C ILE A 200 -16.69 14.67 -6.96
N ARG A 201 -17.08 15.76 -7.61
CA ARG A 201 -18.24 15.76 -8.51
C ARG A 201 -18.04 14.78 -9.66
N LYS A 202 -16.86 14.79 -10.32
CA LYS A 202 -16.54 13.84 -11.38
C LYS A 202 -16.62 12.39 -10.89
N VAL A 203 -16.05 12.09 -9.72
CA VAL A 203 -16.13 10.74 -9.13
C VAL A 203 -17.58 10.34 -8.82
N VAL A 204 -18.37 11.23 -8.25
CA VAL A 204 -19.80 10.99 -7.95
C VAL A 204 -20.59 10.73 -9.23
N ASP A 205 -20.34 11.50 -10.30
CA ASP A 205 -21.02 11.32 -11.58
C ASP A 205 -20.65 9.98 -12.22
N GLU A 206 -19.37 9.58 -12.21
CA GLU A 206 -18.92 8.26 -12.69
C GLU A 206 -19.54 7.10 -11.90
N VAL A 207 -19.59 7.20 -10.56
CA VAL A 207 -20.22 6.16 -9.72
C VAL A 207 -21.73 6.08 -9.96
N ARG A 208 -22.39 7.22 -10.18
CA ARG A 208 -23.82 7.27 -10.50
C ARG A 208 -24.15 6.59 -11.83
N GLU A 209 -23.30 6.79 -12.83
CA GLU A 209 -23.45 6.16 -14.16
C GLU A 209 -23.15 4.66 -14.11
N ASN A 210 -22.31 4.22 -13.15
CA ASN A 210 -21.91 2.82 -12.96
C ASN A 210 -22.44 2.26 -11.64
N GLN A 211 -23.67 1.77 -11.65
CA GLN A 211 -24.36 1.25 -10.45
C GLN A 211 -23.70 0.00 -9.81
N GLY A 212 -22.70 -0.58 -10.45
CA GLY A 212 -21.91 -1.71 -9.94
C GLY A 212 -20.83 -1.35 -8.93
N ILE A 213 -20.77 -0.09 -8.44
CA ILE A 213 -19.71 0.37 -7.56
C ILE A 213 -20.21 0.57 -6.12
N LEU A 214 -19.46 0.05 -5.16
CA LEU A 214 -19.58 0.33 -3.73
C LEU A 214 -18.41 1.23 -3.32
N LEU A 215 -18.69 2.42 -2.85
CA LEU A 215 -17.65 3.32 -2.34
C LEU A 215 -17.41 3.04 -0.86
N PHE A 216 -16.16 2.78 -0.48
CA PHE A 216 -15.73 2.83 0.91
C PHE A 216 -15.05 4.19 1.17
N ILE A 217 -15.51 4.88 2.18
CA ILE A 217 -14.97 6.17 2.60
C ILE A 217 -14.55 6.06 4.05
N ASP A 218 -13.24 6.03 4.26
CA ASP A 218 -12.69 6.13 5.60
C ASP A 218 -12.77 7.58 6.10
N GLU A 219 -12.86 7.76 7.41
CA GLU A 219 -13.04 9.08 8.01
C GLU A 219 -14.17 9.89 7.35
N LEU A 220 -15.34 9.26 7.16
CA LEU A 220 -16.50 9.84 6.45
C LEU A 220 -16.86 11.26 6.94
N HIS A 221 -16.60 11.56 8.21
CA HIS A 221 -16.82 12.86 8.82
C HIS A 221 -16.01 13.99 8.17
N THR A 222 -14.86 13.69 7.57
CA THR A 222 -14.00 14.68 6.91
C THR A 222 -14.66 15.31 5.68
N ILE A 223 -15.50 14.53 4.97
CA ILE A 223 -16.27 15.02 3.81
C ILE A 223 -17.58 15.67 4.22
N ILE A 224 -18.20 15.18 5.28
CA ILE A 224 -19.58 15.52 5.65
C ILE A 224 -19.63 16.67 6.65
N GLY A 225 -18.62 16.83 7.50
CA GLY A 225 -18.68 17.70 8.68
C GLY A 225 -17.81 18.95 8.65
N ALA A 226 -17.01 19.12 7.64
CA ALA A 226 -15.99 20.16 7.60
C ALA A 226 -16.50 21.59 7.34
N GLY A 227 -17.80 21.79 7.10
CA GLY A 227 -18.39 23.08 6.70
C GLY A 227 -18.39 24.22 7.75
N GLY A 228 -17.85 23.99 8.95
CA GLY A 228 -17.87 24.99 10.04
C GLY A 228 -16.55 25.72 10.33
N ALA A 229 -15.44 25.30 9.78
CA ALA A 229 -14.15 25.96 9.96
C ALA A 229 -13.67 26.59 8.63
N GLU A 230 -13.13 27.82 8.69
CA GLU A 230 -12.52 28.46 7.52
C GLU A 230 -11.41 27.55 6.96
N GLY A 231 -11.61 27.03 5.73
CA GLY A 231 -10.66 26.14 5.06
C GLY A 231 -11.04 24.65 5.07
N ALA A 232 -12.13 24.25 5.71
CA ALA A 232 -12.57 22.86 5.73
C ALA A 232 -13.27 22.45 4.41
N LEU A 233 -12.98 21.21 3.99
CA LEU A 233 -13.49 20.64 2.74
C LEU A 233 -14.93 20.16 2.95
N ASP A 234 -15.92 20.81 2.36
CA ASP A 234 -17.33 20.43 2.47
C ASP A 234 -17.86 19.87 1.15
N ALA A 235 -17.79 18.55 1.01
CA ALA A 235 -18.42 17.84 -0.10
C ALA A 235 -19.86 17.39 0.21
N SER A 236 -20.40 17.73 1.38
CA SER A 236 -21.76 17.36 1.78
C SER A 236 -22.80 17.77 0.75
N ASN A 237 -22.65 18.97 0.18
CA ASN A 237 -23.59 19.50 -0.81
C ASN A 237 -23.55 18.74 -2.14
N ILE A 238 -22.47 18.02 -2.43
CA ILE A 238 -22.32 17.19 -3.64
C ILE A 238 -22.87 15.79 -3.36
N LEU A 239 -22.56 15.20 -2.21
CA LEU A 239 -22.95 13.82 -1.86
C LEU A 239 -24.41 13.69 -1.42
N LYS A 240 -24.92 14.64 -0.62
CA LYS A 240 -26.29 14.58 -0.07
C LYS A 240 -27.40 14.40 -1.10
N PRO A 241 -27.41 15.12 -2.26
CA PRO A 241 -28.44 14.91 -3.27
C PRO A 241 -28.45 13.49 -3.83
N SER A 242 -27.28 12.95 -4.18
CA SER A 242 -27.14 11.61 -4.77
C SER A 242 -27.42 10.50 -3.75
N LEU A 243 -27.01 10.68 -2.49
CA LEU A 243 -27.40 9.80 -1.38
C LEU A 243 -28.91 9.83 -1.13
N SER A 244 -29.54 11.03 -1.17
CA SER A 244 -30.98 11.20 -0.93
C SER A 244 -31.82 10.53 -2.00
N ARG A 245 -31.35 10.48 -3.25
CA ARG A 245 -32.01 9.78 -4.36
C ARG A 245 -31.69 8.29 -4.39
N GLY A 246 -30.70 7.82 -3.61
CA GLY A 246 -30.28 6.41 -3.62
C GLY A 246 -29.44 6.04 -4.85
N GLU A 247 -28.83 7.04 -5.48
CA GLU A 247 -27.96 6.88 -6.67
C GLU A 247 -26.56 6.37 -6.31
N LEU A 248 -26.16 6.53 -5.04
CA LEU A 248 -24.89 6.09 -4.49
C LEU A 248 -25.08 5.05 -3.40
N GLN A 249 -24.21 4.04 -3.38
CA GLN A 249 -24.04 3.13 -2.24
C GLN A 249 -22.67 3.37 -1.61
N ILE A 250 -22.68 3.78 -0.33
CA ILE A 250 -21.48 4.12 0.42
C ILE A 250 -21.39 3.27 1.67
N ILE A 251 -20.19 2.77 1.94
CA ILE A 251 -19.78 2.22 3.23
C ILE A 251 -18.92 3.28 3.89
N GLY A 252 -19.37 3.88 4.96
CA GLY A 252 -18.59 4.84 5.73
C GLY A 252 -17.84 4.18 6.87
N ALA A 253 -16.73 4.77 7.29
CA ALA A 253 -16.07 4.46 8.56
C ALA A 253 -15.81 5.77 9.33
N THR A 254 -16.04 5.76 10.63
CA THR A 254 -15.84 6.93 11.51
C THR A 254 -15.82 6.52 12.97
N THR A 255 -15.57 7.44 13.89
CA THR A 255 -15.73 7.22 15.33
C THR A 255 -17.17 7.43 15.78
N LEU A 256 -17.53 6.95 16.98
CA LEU A 256 -18.87 7.12 17.54
C LEU A 256 -19.19 8.60 17.80
N GLU A 257 -18.21 9.35 18.28
CA GLU A 257 -18.35 10.77 18.56
C GLU A 257 -18.65 11.58 17.28
N GLU A 258 -17.88 11.31 16.22
CA GLU A 258 -18.03 11.97 14.92
C GLU A 258 -19.34 11.58 14.21
N TYR A 259 -19.72 10.29 14.31
CA TYR A 259 -21.01 9.82 13.80
C TYR A 259 -22.18 10.60 14.41
N ARG A 260 -22.19 10.74 15.74
CA ARG A 260 -23.22 11.52 16.46
C ARG A 260 -23.19 13.00 16.11
N LYS A 261 -22.00 13.55 15.94
CA LYS A 261 -21.83 14.99 15.68
C LYS A 261 -22.23 15.39 14.27
N TYR A 262 -21.92 14.58 13.26
CA TYR A 262 -22.01 14.96 11.85
C TYR A 262 -23.08 14.20 11.07
N ILE A 263 -23.43 12.97 11.44
CA ILE A 263 -24.39 12.14 10.69
C ILE A 263 -25.75 12.11 11.36
N GLU A 264 -25.84 11.82 12.66
CA GLU A 264 -27.12 11.78 13.38
C GLU A 264 -27.83 13.13 13.43
N LYS A 265 -27.09 14.23 13.47
CA LYS A 265 -27.68 15.59 13.49
C LYS A 265 -28.22 16.03 12.13
N ASP A 266 -27.85 15.39 11.06
CA ASP A 266 -28.32 15.70 9.71
C ASP A 266 -29.42 14.73 9.29
N ALA A 267 -30.67 15.21 9.28
CA ALA A 267 -31.85 14.39 8.98
C ALA A 267 -31.80 13.71 7.60
N ALA A 268 -31.07 14.26 6.63
CA ALA A 268 -30.92 13.65 5.30
C ALA A 268 -29.95 12.45 5.34
N LEU A 269 -28.87 12.55 6.11
CA LEU A 269 -27.88 11.50 6.26
C LEU A 269 -28.35 10.41 7.23
N GLU A 270 -28.96 10.78 8.36
CA GLU A 270 -29.51 9.83 9.34
C GLU A 270 -30.50 8.83 8.71
N ARG A 271 -31.31 9.30 7.76
CA ARG A 271 -32.27 8.44 7.03
C ARG A 271 -31.60 7.52 6.01
N ARG A 272 -30.33 7.68 5.71
CA ARG A 272 -29.60 6.94 4.67
C ARG A 272 -28.53 6.03 5.24
N PHE A 273 -27.86 6.45 6.30
CA PHE A 273 -26.85 5.66 6.96
C PHE A 273 -27.43 4.77 8.07
N GLN A 274 -26.86 3.58 8.20
CA GLN A 274 -27.13 2.63 9.28
C GLN A 274 -25.84 2.34 10.02
N PRO A 275 -25.72 2.69 11.31
CA PRO A 275 -24.49 2.40 12.05
C PRO A 275 -24.33 0.89 12.28
N VAL A 276 -23.08 0.46 12.19
CA VAL A 276 -22.59 -0.85 12.56
C VAL A 276 -21.45 -0.64 13.55
N THR A 277 -21.69 -0.95 14.81
CA THR A 277 -20.68 -0.80 15.84
C THR A 277 -19.59 -1.82 15.66
N VAL A 278 -18.35 -1.36 15.66
CA VAL A 278 -17.15 -2.18 15.61
C VAL A 278 -16.45 -2.00 16.96
N GLU A 279 -16.58 -3.01 17.78
CA GLU A 279 -15.99 -3.01 19.12
C GLU A 279 -14.53 -3.45 19.08
N GLU A 280 -13.76 -3.02 20.08
CA GLU A 280 -12.42 -3.54 20.32
C GLU A 280 -12.50 -5.07 20.54
N PRO A 281 -11.70 -5.88 19.83
CA PRO A 281 -11.69 -7.32 20.05
C PRO A 281 -11.17 -7.66 21.44
N SER A 282 -11.64 -8.78 21.98
CA SER A 282 -11.07 -9.36 23.22
C SER A 282 -9.61 -9.77 23.01
N GLU A 283 -8.88 -9.99 24.11
CA GLU A 283 -7.49 -10.48 24.03
C GLU A 283 -7.41 -11.81 23.25
N GLU A 284 -8.39 -12.70 23.43
CA GLU A 284 -8.45 -13.98 22.72
C GLU A 284 -8.69 -13.79 21.22
N GLU A 285 -9.62 -12.92 20.84
CA GLU A 285 -9.89 -12.58 19.43
C GLU A 285 -8.69 -11.88 18.79
N ALA A 286 -8.02 -10.97 19.52
CA ALA A 286 -6.82 -10.29 19.04
C ALA A 286 -5.66 -11.27 18.81
N TYR A 287 -5.50 -12.27 19.70
CA TYR A 287 -4.51 -13.33 19.50
C TYR A 287 -4.79 -14.15 18.22
N GLU A 288 -6.04 -14.54 17.98
CA GLU A 288 -6.40 -15.27 16.74
C GLU A 288 -6.21 -14.41 15.49
N ILE A 289 -6.46 -13.08 15.55
CA ILE A 289 -6.16 -12.14 14.46
C ILE A 289 -4.65 -12.12 14.19
N LEU A 290 -3.82 -11.93 15.22
CA LEU A 290 -2.36 -11.94 15.08
C LEU A 290 -1.84 -13.26 14.50
N LYS A 291 -2.40 -14.38 14.95
CA LYS A 291 -2.05 -15.72 14.47
C LYS A 291 -2.40 -15.89 12.98
N GLY A 292 -3.52 -15.33 12.53
CA GLY A 292 -3.90 -15.31 11.11
C GLY A 292 -2.97 -14.44 10.27
N LEU A 293 -2.47 -13.32 10.81
CA LEU A 293 -1.56 -12.40 10.13
C LEU A 293 -0.10 -12.85 10.17
N ARG A 294 0.29 -13.69 11.14
CA ARG A 294 1.67 -14.17 11.35
C ARG A 294 2.40 -14.59 10.06
N PRO A 295 1.83 -15.44 9.17
CA PRO A 295 2.54 -15.90 7.98
C PRO A 295 2.92 -14.77 7.01
N TYR A 296 2.19 -13.66 7.04
CA TYR A 296 2.42 -12.49 6.19
C TYR A 296 3.59 -11.68 6.74
N TYR A 297 3.63 -11.43 8.06
CA TYR A 297 4.74 -10.75 8.73
C TYR A 297 6.03 -11.57 8.70
N GLU A 298 5.95 -12.88 8.91
CA GLU A 298 7.09 -13.81 8.80
C GLU A 298 7.71 -13.77 7.39
N ARG A 299 6.86 -13.75 6.35
CA ARG A 299 7.31 -13.66 4.96
C ARG A 299 7.93 -12.30 4.64
N HIS A 300 7.33 -11.21 5.16
CA HIS A 300 7.81 -9.86 4.93
C HIS A 300 9.18 -9.62 5.57
N HIS A 301 9.31 -9.93 6.86
CA HIS A 301 10.53 -9.70 7.63
C HIS A 301 11.54 -10.85 7.55
N LYS A 302 11.16 -11.99 6.96
CA LYS A 302 12.00 -13.20 6.87
C LYS A 302 12.47 -13.69 8.26
N VAL A 303 11.60 -13.64 9.25
CA VAL A 303 11.81 -14.07 10.64
C VAL A 303 10.75 -15.09 11.04
N GLU A 304 11.00 -15.88 12.07
CA GLU A 304 10.03 -16.78 12.68
C GLU A 304 9.40 -16.10 13.91
N ILE A 305 8.07 -16.00 13.95
CA ILE A 305 7.33 -15.39 15.08
C ILE A 305 6.77 -16.51 15.96
N LEU A 306 7.21 -16.57 17.19
CA LEU A 306 6.78 -17.60 18.13
C LEU A 306 5.40 -17.27 18.71
N ASP A 307 4.64 -18.30 19.11
CA ASP A 307 3.32 -18.13 19.76
C ASP A 307 3.42 -17.29 21.04
N GLU A 308 4.50 -17.46 21.80
CA GLU A 308 4.81 -16.68 23.02
C GLU A 308 4.93 -15.17 22.70
N ALA A 309 5.45 -14.79 21.55
CA ALA A 309 5.55 -13.40 21.13
C ALA A 309 4.16 -12.80 20.82
N LEU A 310 3.27 -13.57 20.17
CA LEU A 310 1.90 -13.13 19.90
C LEU A 310 1.11 -12.92 21.19
N GLU A 311 1.19 -13.87 22.13
CA GLU A 311 0.56 -13.72 23.45
C GLU A 311 1.13 -12.51 24.21
N ALA A 312 2.45 -12.35 24.20
CA ALA A 312 3.12 -11.23 24.85
C ALA A 312 2.69 -9.88 24.23
N ALA A 313 2.59 -9.80 22.90
CA ALA A 313 2.15 -8.59 22.21
C ALA A 313 0.73 -8.18 22.63
N VAL A 314 -0.21 -9.11 22.71
CA VAL A 314 -1.58 -8.83 23.15
C VAL A 314 -1.57 -8.41 24.63
N LYS A 315 -1.03 -9.22 25.53
CA LYS A 315 -1.05 -8.96 26.99
C LYS A 315 -0.33 -7.67 27.37
N MET A 316 0.85 -7.44 26.77
CA MET A 316 1.64 -6.23 27.07
C MET A 316 1.02 -4.98 26.45
N SER A 317 0.42 -5.06 25.26
CA SER A 317 -0.26 -3.92 24.67
C SER A 317 -1.48 -3.49 25.50
N VAL A 318 -2.27 -4.43 26.00
CA VAL A 318 -3.40 -4.12 26.88
C VAL A 318 -2.94 -3.50 28.19
N ARG A 319 -1.86 -4.01 28.77
CA ARG A 319 -1.37 -3.58 30.08
C ARG A 319 -0.62 -2.24 30.07
N TYR A 320 0.14 -1.95 29.03
CA TYR A 320 1.08 -0.82 29.02
C TYR A 320 0.76 0.24 27.97
N ILE A 321 -0.12 -0.03 26.96
CA ILE A 321 -0.47 0.90 25.90
C ILE A 321 -1.97 1.21 26.00
N ASN A 322 -2.30 2.34 26.62
CA ASN A 322 -3.68 2.73 26.93
C ASN A 322 -4.28 3.74 25.95
N ASP A 323 -3.46 4.34 25.09
CA ASP A 323 -3.83 5.37 24.12
C ASP A 323 -4.24 4.81 22.75
N ARG A 324 -4.17 3.49 22.57
CA ARG A 324 -4.50 2.76 21.35
C ARG A 324 -5.36 1.54 21.64
N PHE A 325 -6.02 1.02 20.59
CA PHE A 325 -6.96 -0.10 20.69
C PHE A 325 -6.42 -1.36 20.00
N LEU A 326 -6.89 -2.52 20.45
CA LEU A 326 -6.69 -3.79 19.77
C LEU A 326 -7.51 -3.83 18.46
N PRO A 327 -7.04 -4.53 17.42
CA PRO A 327 -5.80 -5.31 17.37
C PRO A 327 -4.57 -4.48 16.97
N ASP A 328 -4.74 -3.23 16.54
CA ASP A 328 -3.71 -2.38 15.92
C ASP A 328 -2.45 -2.25 16.77
N LYS A 329 -2.60 -1.91 18.08
CA LYS A 329 -1.47 -1.79 19.00
C LYS A 329 -0.65 -3.07 19.16
N ALA A 330 -1.28 -4.23 19.05
CA ALA A 330 -0.59 -5.51 19.17
C ALA A 330 0.07 -5.93 17.85
N ILE A 331 -0.55 -5.58 16.71
CA ILE A 331 0.02 -5.75 15.36
C ILE A 331 1.29 -4.91 15.23
N ASP A 332 1.23 -3.63 15.60
CA ASP A 332 2.38 -2.72 15.55
C ASP A 332 3.56 -3.24 16.39
N LEU A 333 3.28 -3.81 17.58
CA LEU A 333 4.34 -4.39 18.40
C LEU A 333 5.03 -5.58 17.72
N ILE A 334 4.27 -6.45 17.06
CA ILE A 334 4.83 -7.60 16.34
C ILE A 334 5.62 -7.12 15.11
N ASP A 335 5.11 -6.17 14.36
CA ASP A 335 5.76 -5.62 13.17
C ASP A 335 7.12 -4.99 13.54
N GLU A 336 7.15 -4.14 14.57
CA GLU A 336 8.38 -3.50 15.02
C GLU A 336 9.36 -4.50 15.65
N ALA A 337 8.87 -5.49 16.42
CA ALA A 337 9.71 -6.53 16.99
C ALA A 337 10.34 -7.40 15.88
N ALA A 338 9.57 -7.75 14.86
CA ALA A 338 10.05 -8.49 13.70
C ALA A 338 11.10 -7.70 12.91
N SER A 339 10.86 -6.41 12.69
CA SER A 339 11.80 -5.49 12.06
C SER A 339 13.12 -5.38 12.84
N LYS A 340 13.04 -5.23 14.17
CA LYS A 340 14.21 -5.15 15.06
C LYS A 340 15.04 -6.43 15.02
N VAL A 341 14.39 -7.59 15.04
CA VAL A 341 15.05 -8.89 14.93
C VAL A 341 15.70 -9.07 13.56
N GLN A 342 15.03 -8.69 12.48
CA GLN A 342 15.58 -8.68 11.13
C GLN A 342 16.85 -7.84 11.05
N LEU A 343 16.81 -6.60 11.53
CA LEU A 343 17.95 -5.67 11.53
C LEU A 343 19.11 -6.19 12.39
N SER A 344 18.84 -6.81 13.54
CA SER A 344 19.87 -7.40 14.38
C SER A 344 20.59 -8.58 13.73
N GLY A 345 19.88 -9.30 12.84
CA GLY A 345 20.44 -10.36 12.00
C GLY A 345 21.25 -9.85 10.80
N TYR A 346 21.04 -8.60 10.41
CA TYR A 346 21.73 -7.93 9.31
C TYR A 346 23.05 -7.33 9.80
N GLN A 347 24.04 -8.19 10.07
CA GLN A 347 25.44 -7.75 10.11
C GLN A 347 25.89 -7.64 8.65
N ALA A 348 25.96 -6.43 8.12
CA ALA A 348 26.71 -6.17 6.90
C ALA A 348 28.12 -6.70 7.15
N SER A 349 28.58 -7.68 6.36
CA SER A 349 29.95 -8.13 6.55
C SER A 349 30.86 -6.98 6.14
N SER A 350 31.77 -6.62 7.00
CA SER A 350 32.78 -5.59 6.72
C SER A 350 33.51 -5.88 5.39
N GLU A 351 33.58 -7.17 5.00
CA GLU A 351 34.15 -7.61 3.73
C GLU A 351 33.37 -7.13 2.49
N ILE A 352 32.03 -7.04 2.56
CA ILE A 352 31.19 -6.52 1.46
C ILE A 352 31.34 -5.00 1.35
N GLU A 353 31.39 -4.30 2.47
CA GLU A 353 31.59 -2.85 2.47
C GLU A 353 32.98 -2.47 1.95
N ASP A 354 34.01 -3.18 2.39
CA ASP A 354 35.40 -2.96 1.95
C ASP A 354 35.55 -3.25 0.45
N LEU A 355 34.97 -4.35 -0.03
CA LEU A 355 35.01 -4.72 -1.44
C LEU A 355 34.20 -3.74 -2.32
N SER A 356 33.09 -3.24 -1.82
CA SER A 356 32.30 -2.20 -2.51
C SER A 356 33.07 -0.89 -2.62
N ARG A 357 33.84 -0.53 -1.60
CA ARG A 357 34.76 0.62 -1.62
C ARG A 357 35.87 0.42 -2.63
N GLU A 358 36.50 -0.77 -2.64
CA GLU A 358 37.55 -1.12 -3.60
C GLU A 358 37.05 -1.02 -5.06
N ILE A 359 35.83 -1.49 -5.33
CA ILE A 359 35.20 -1.35 -6.66
C ILE A 359 35.03 0.11 -7.04
N GLN A 360 34.61 0.96 -6.11
CA GLN A 360 34.49 2.40 -6.38
C GLN A 360 35.84 3.08 -6.67
N GLU A 361 36.89 2.68 -5.97
CA GLU A 361 38.24 3.19 -6.22
C GLU A 361 38.77 2.76 -7.61
N ILE A 362 38.57 1.48 -7.97
CA ILE A 362 38.91 0.96 -9.31
C ILE A 362 38.14 1.71 -10.42
N LEU A 363 36.85 2.00 -10.21
CA LEU A 363 36.05 2.78 -11.15
C LEU A 363 36.59 4.21 -11.35
N GLN A 364 36.96 4.88 -10.28
CA GLN A 364 37.56 6.22 -10.35
C GLN A 364 38.90 6.21 -11.07
N GLU A 365 39.74 5.19 -10.82
CA GLU A 365 41.02 5.04 -11.45
C GLU A 365 40.87 4.74 -12.96
N LYS A 366 39.90 3.89 -13.34
CA LYS A 366 39.52 3.62 -14.72
C LYS A 366 39.06 4.88 -15.44
N GLU A 367 38.24 5.70 -14.82
CA GLU A 367 37.80 6.97 -15.40
C GLU A 367 38.96 7.96 -15.62
N ARG A 368 39.90 8.03 -14.66
CA ARG A 368 41.11 8.85 -14.80
C ARG A 368 41.97 8.34 -15.96
N ALA A 369 42.18 7.02 -16.05
CA ALA A 369 42.96 6.41 -17.13
C ALA A 369 42.36 6.67 -18.52
N ILE A 370 41.04 6.64 -18.65
CA ILE A 370 40.32 6.97 -19.88
C ILE A 370 40.52 8.46 -20.23
N LYS A 371 40.34 9.36 -19.25
CA LYS A 371 40.50 10.82 -19.47
C LYS A 371 41.93 11.22 -19.84
N THR A 372 42.93 10.49 -19.37
CA THR A 372 44.36 10.74 -19.65
C THR A 372 44.87 9.95 -20.85
N GLY A 373 44.06 9.12 -21.51
CA GLY A 373 44.42 8.37 -22.71
C GLY A 373 45.26 7.11 -22.47
N TYR A 374 45.46 6.68 -21.22
CA TYR A 374 46.20 5.45 -20.87
C TYR A 374 45.30 4.21 -21.01
N LEU A 375 45.04 3.77 -22.26
CA LEU A 375 44.15 2.67 -22.60
C LEU A 375 44.59 1.29 -22.03
N SER A 376 45.90 1.06 -21.82
CA SER A 376 46.42 -0.16 -21.19
C SER A 376 45.99 -0.25 -19.72
N LEU A 377 46.11 0.87 -18.98
CA LEU A 377 45.71 0.96 -17.58
C LEU A 377 44.18 0.84 -17.44
N ALA A 378 43.40 1.43 -18.33
CA ALA A 378 41.95 1.33 -18.35
C ALA A 378 41.49 -0.12 -18.55
N LYS A 379 42.18 -0.93 -19.38
CA LYS A 379 41.90 -2.37 -19.54
C LYS A 379 42.23 -3.17 -18.28
N GLU A 380 43.36 -2.91 -17.66
CA GLU A 380 43.74 -3.55 -16.40
C GLU A 380 42.74 -3.24 -15.28
N CYS A 381 42.31 -2.00 -15.14
CA CYS A 381 41.25 -1.62 -14.22
C CYS A 381 39.91 -2.32 -14.51
N GLN A 382 39.60 -2.53 -15.80
CA GLN A 382 38.39 -3.24 -16.20
C GLN A 382 38.42 -4.71 -15.84
N GLU A 383 39.57 -5.38 -15.93
CA GLU A 383 39.71 -6.76 -15.49
C GLU A 383 39.61 -6.87 -13.97
N LYS A 384 40.29 -6.02 -13.23
CA LYS A 384 40.20 -5.94 -11.75
C LYS A 384 38.76 -5.65 -11.28
N GLN A 385 38.04 -4.76 -11.97
CA GLN A 385 36.64 -4.49 -11.68
C GLN A 385 35.77 -5.75 -11.82
N LYS A 386 35.91 -6.49 -12.93
CA LYS A 386 35.16 -7.74 -13.15
C LYS A 386 35.46 -8.82 -12.10
N GLU A 387 36.70 -8.94 -11.70
CA GLU A 387 37.09 -9.89 -10.64
C GLU A 387 36.50 -9.52 -9.29
N ALA A 388 36.56 -8.24 -8.94
CA ALA A 388 35.98 -7.72 -7.70
C ALA A 388 34.45 -7.82 -7.68
N GLU A 389 33.76 -7.52 -8.79
CA GLU A 389 32.31 -7.67 -8.93
C GLU A 389 31.88 -9.16 -8.80
N ALA A 390 32.59 -10.09 -9.44
CA ALA A 390 32.33 -11.52 -9.31
C ALA A 390 32.54 -12.04 -7.88
N ARG A 391 33.52 -11.47 -7.17
CA ARG A 391 33.77 -11.80 -5.76
C ARG A 391 32.69 -11.23 -4.85
N LEU A 392 32.22 -10.02 -5.14
CA LEU A 392 31.10 -9.38 -4.43
C LEU A 392 29.82 -10.22 -4.56
N GLU A 393 29.50 -10.65 -5.79
CA GLU A 393 28.33 -11.49 -6.04
C GLU A 393 28.40 -12.83 -5.29
N GLN A 394 29.58 -13.47 -5.28
CA GLN A 394 29.78 -14.70 -4.50
C GLN A 394 29.61 -14.49 -2.99
N LEU A 395 30.11 -13.38 -2.45
CA LEU A 395 29.96 -13.05 -1.05
C LEU A 395 28.51 -12.72 -0.71
N GLN A 396 27.79 -11.96 -1.55
CA GLN A 396 26.36 -11.66 -1.38
C GLN A 396 25.52 -12.94 -1.38
N VAL A 397 25.70 -13.85 -2.34
CA VAL A 397 25.01 -15.15 -2.38
C VAL A 397 25.33 -16.02 -1.14
N LYS A 398 26.55 -15.93 -0.64
CA LYS A 398 26.98 -16.67 0.55
C LYS A 398 26.37 -16.11 1.83
N GLU A 399 26.27 -14.79 1.92
CA GLU A 399 25.57 -14.11 3.01
C GLU A 399 24.07 -14.30 2.96
N GLU A 400 23.43 -14.21 1.79
CA GLU A 400 22.01 -14.51 1.64
C GLU A 400 21.69 -15.94 2.11
N LYS A 401 22.51 -16.94 1.74
CA LYS A 401 22.36 -18.32 2.23
C LYS A 401 22.59 -18.47 3.72
N LYS A 402 23.48 -17.66 4.30
CA LYS A 402 23.78 -17.64 5.74
C LYS A 402 22.65 -16.95 6.52
N ASN A 403 22.09 -15.87 5.98
CA ASN A 403 20.97 -15.13 6.55
C ASN A 403 19.66 -15.90 6.41
N GLN A 404 19.44 -16.64 5.30
CA GLN A 404 18.31 -17.59 5.18
C GLN A 404 18.37 -18.75 6.20
N ARG A 405 19.57 -19.16 6.64
CA ARG A 405 19.75 -20.18 7.67
C ARG A 405 19.64 -19.64 9.11
N LYS A 406 19.78 -18.34 9.30
CA LYS A 406 19.57 -17.64 10.58
C LYS A 406 18.31 -16.78 10.47
N SER A 407 17.14 -17.40 10.24
CA SER A 407 15.89 -16.67 10.48
C SER A 407 15.87 -16.28 11.95
N GLY A 408 15.90 -14.98 12.22
CA GLY A 408 15.77 -14.48 13.57
C GLY A 408 14.43 -14.97 14.15
N LYS A 409 14.41 -15.25 15.45
CA LYS A 409 13.16 -15.62 16.13
C LYS A 409 12.66 -14.43 16.94
N VAL A 410 11.41 -14.09 16.74
CA VAL A 410 10.72 -13.11 17.57
C VAL A 410 10.15 -13.85 18.76
N ASP A 411 10.66 -13.57 19.94
CA ASP A 411 10.25 -14.13 21.23
C ASP A 411 9.57 -13.06 22.11
N GLU A 412 9.09 -13.45 23.27
CA GLU A 412 8.52 -12.53 24.26
C GLU A 412 9.48 -11.38 24.62
N LYS A 413 10.80 -11.65 24.66
CA LYS A 413 11.80 -10.64 25.03
C LYS A 413 11.94 -9.56 23.98
N ALA A 414 11.83 -9.93 22.69
CA ALA A 414 11.84 -8.98 21.59
C ALA A 414 10.66 -8.01 21.71
N VAL A 415 9.45 -8.53 21.97
CA VAL A 415 8.25 -7.73 22.19
C VAL A 415 8.38 -6.85 23.44
N ALA A 416 8.83 -7.40 24.56
CA ALA A 416 9.05 -6.64 25.81
C ALA A 416 10.06 -5.49 25.63
N SER A 417 11.06 -5.69 24.74
CA SER A 417 12.01 -4.62 24.39
C SER A 417 11.31 -3.45 23.69
N ILE A 418 10.43 -3.73 22.72
CA ILE A 418 9.68 -2.68 22.02
C ILE A 418 8.75 -1.95 22.96
N VAL A 419 7.99 -2.67 23.79
CA VAL A 419 7.12 -2.06 24.81
C VAL A 419 7.92 -1.15 25.73
N SER A 420 9.13 -1.57 26.14
CA SER A 420 10.02 -0.74 26.96
C SER A 420 10.52 0.50 26.22
N ASP A 421 10.79 0.38 24.91
CA ASP A 421 11.22 1.50 24.08
C ASP A 421 10.09 2.53 23.89
N TRP A 422 8.85 2.10 23.76
CA TRP A 422 7.67 2.98 23.60
C TRP A 422 7.24 3.64 24.91
N THR A 423 7.09 2.84 25.95
CA THR A 423 6.53 3.31 27.23
C THR A 423 7.56 3.90 28.17
N LYS A 424 8.85 3.66 27.91
CA LYS A 424 9.99 3.95 28.81
C LYS A 424 9.92 3.17 30.13
N ILE A 425 9.05 2.14 30.22
CA ILE A 425 8.94 1.26 31.38
C ILE A 425 9.85 0.04 31.13
N PRO A 426 10.77 -0.32 32.04
CA PRO A 426 11.68 -1.45 31.85
C PRO A 426 10.96 -2.79 32.02
N VAL A 427 10.07 -3.14 31.09
CA VAL A 427 9.20 -4.33 31.12
C VAL A 427 10.02 -5.62 31.18
N GLN A 428 11.22 -5.65 30.60
CA GLN A 428 12.13 -6.80 30.63
C GLN A 428 12.53 -7.26 32.05
N ARG A 429 12.46 -6.36 33.05
CA ARG A 429 12.79 -6.67 34.42
C ARG A 429 11.58 -7.19 35.23
N LEU A 430 10.36 -7.03 34.69
CA LEU A 430 9.11 -7.37 35.38
C LEU A 430 8.67 -8.83 35.20
N THR A 431 9.22 -9.55 34.20
CA THR A 431 8.68 -10.84 33.76
C THR A 431 8.97 -12.05 34.67
N GLU A 432 10.05 -12.09 35.45
CA GLU A 432 10.30 -13.23 36.34
C GLU A 432 10.72 -12.85 37.78
N GLY A 433 11.49 -11.77 37.94
CA GLY A 433 12.06 -11.39 39.22
C GLY A 433 11.08 -10.69 40.17
N GLU A 434 10.17 -9.87 39.60
CA GLU A 434 9.28 -9.04 40.40
C GLU A 434 7.99 -9.74 40.79
N THR A 435 7.44 -10.62 39.96
CA THR A 435 6.30 -11.45 40.36
C THR A 435 6.66 -12.31 41.56
N ARG A 436 7.89 -12.86 41.62
CA ARG A 436 8.41 -13.57 42.80
C ARG A 436 8.71 -12.62 43.98
N ARG A 437 9.22 -11.42 43.72
CA ARG A 437 9.45 -10.40 44.73
C ARG A 437 8.15 -9.83 45.27
N LEU A 438 7.14 -9.58 44.46
CA LEU A 438 5.81 -9.16 44.87
C LEU A 438 5.10 -10.26 45.68
N ALA A 439 5.20 -11.52 45.25
CA ALA A 439 4.70 -12.64 46.04
C ALA A 439 5.45 -12.86 47.37
N GLN A 440 6.64 -12.33 47.50
CA GLN A 440 7.43 -12.36 48.74
C GLN A 440 7.40 -11.02 49.50
N LEU A 441 6.79 -9.97 48.93
CA LEU A 441 6.74 -8.63 49.51
C LEU A 441 6.12 -8.63 50.90
N GLU A 442 5.04 -9.35 51.04
CA GLU A 442 4.33 -9.53 52.35
C GLU A 442 5.27 -10.15 53.38
N LYS A 443 6.02 -11.18 53.03
CA LYS A 443 7.02 -11.79 53.92
C LYS A 443 8.21 -10.89 54.21
N GLU A 444 8.62 -10.07 53.30
CA GLU A 444 9.70 -9.09 53.48
C GLU A 444 9.22 -7.89 54.33
N LEU A 445 7.97 -7.44 54.16
CA LEU A 445 7.36 -6.40 54.99
C LEU A 445 7.17 -6.87 56.44
N HIS A 446 6.70 -8.10 56.66
CA HIS A 446 6.59 -8.68 58.02
C HIS A 446 7.94 -8.81 58.73
N LYS A 447 9.06 -8.91 58.04
CA LYS A 447 10.38 -8.89 58.68
C LYS A 447 10.80 -7.50 59.17
N ARG A 448 10.24 -6.44 58.59
CA ARG A 448 10.61 -5.04 58.91
C ARG A 448 9.56 -4.32 59.77
N VAL A 449 8.30 -4.71 59.63
CA VAL A 449 7.18 -4.13 60.36
C VAL A 449 6.70 -5.16 61.38
N ILE A 450 7.04 -4.98 62.64
CA ILE A 450 6.68 -5.87 63.73
C ILE A 450 5.45 -5.29 64.44
N GLY A 451 4.37 -6.10 64.58
CA GLY A 451 3.23 -5.75 65.42
C GLY A 451 2.04 -5.10 64.73
N GLN A 452 1.92 -5.17 63.40
CA GLN A 452 0.72 -4.74 62.64
C GLN A 452 0.17 -5.89 61.82
N GLU A 453 -0.22 -6.99 62.49
CA GLU A 453 -0.72 -8.20 61.82
C GLU A 453 -2.14 -8.06 61.27
N GLU A 454 -2.91 -7.04 61.71
CA GLU A 454 -4.28 -6.76 61.25
C GLU A 454 -4.34 -5.73 60.07
N ALA A 455 -3.25 -5.10 59.69
CA ALA A 455 -3.17 -4.12 58.59
C ALA A 455 -2.48 -4.72 57.35
#